data_68ac8d53cc4622378bddba8be7d2dede
#
_entry.id   68ac8d53cc4622378bddba8be7d2dede
#
_cell.length_a   1.000
_cell.length_b   1.000
_cell.length_c   1.000
_cell.angle_alpha   90.00
_cell.angle_beta   90.00
_cell.angle_gamma   90.00
#
_symmetry.space_group_name_H-M   'P 1'
#
loop_
_entity.id
_entity.type
_entity.pdbx_description
1 polymer ?
#
loop_
_entity_poly.entity_id
_entity_poly.type
_entity_poly.pdbx_seq_one_letter_code
_entity_poly.pdbx_strand_id
1 'polypeptide(L)'
;MSTVAVVLTGAAARGAFQAGALATLLPALETQGLTPTILLGTSAGAINAALYGSFAHLPTEQASSELLRVWGAMGAGNVIRPPLLSLIGDGLRFLPGALFGIGHGIVSLFDTAPLQRTATEVLDTGQIAANVASGVLDAVGVAATRVPPTDTVPSGPDDTVAHWHIAHAHSVLFLDTTLDASQVADPARALRLAPGPVQADQVLASSAIPVAFPPIKVSGPFEGWYLDGGIRLNAPLRPAVALGADHLVVVSAHATAYPQVYPSGVGEQPDVLDAAALTLQAVMADRVIEDLAEIRTRNRWLGQGADLCTSGGRDLHPVSLLEVSPEPGVLAELATEVLGNNRFDPQAAALQRVLRGLGDGPGEMELLSYAYFDAEYFRRQFDVGRQAAERALAVGWELP
;
A
#
# COMPACT_ATOMS: atom_id res chain seq x y z
N MET A 1 -11.21 -27.08 -0.06
CA MET A 1 -10.71 -26.24 1.04
C MET A 1 -11.17 -24.83 0.75
N SER A 2 -11.52 -24.05 1.76
CA SER A 2 -11.92 -22.65 1.56
C SER A 2 -10.68 -21.80 1.19
N THR A 3 -10.81 -20.97 0.17
CA THR A 3 -9.74 -20.09 -0.30
C THR A 3 -9.69 -18.82 0.55
N VAL A 4 -8.56 -18.56 1.18
CA VAL A 4 -8.35 -17.40 2.04
C VAL A 4 -7.41 -16.39 1.36
N ALA A 5 -7.91 -15.17 1.17
CA ALA A 5 -7.11 -14.08 0.65
C ALA A 5 -6.77 -13.07 1.74
N VAL A 6 -5.51 -12.64 1.79
CA VAL A 6 -5.06 -11.50 2.59
C VAL A 6 -4.78 -10.34 1.65
N VAL A 7 -5.46 -9.23 1.88
CA VAL A 7 -5.29 -7.98 1.14
C VAL A 7 -4.70 -6.91 2.05
N LEU A 8 -3.57 -6.36 1.63
CA LEU A 8 -2.77 -5.40 2.38
C LEU A 8 -2.80 -4.04 1.67
N THR A 9 -3.32 -3.02 2.34
CA THR A 9 -3.44 -1.68 1.76
C THR A 9 -2.09 -0.97 1.64
N GLY A 10 -2.02 0.07 0.83
CA GLY A 10 -0.93 1.02 0.87
C GLY A 10 -0.86 1.69 2.25
N ALA A 11 0.34 1.92 2.74
CA ALA A 11 0.55 2.33 4.13
C ALA A 11 1.75 3.27 4.34
N ALA A 12 2.63 3.45 3.36
CA ALA A 12 3.88 4.20 3.51
C ALA A 12 4.67 3.74 4.77
N ALA A 13 5.10 4.65 5.66
CA ALA A 13 5.81 4.31 6.89
C ALA A 13 4.94 3.59 7.94
N ARG A 14 3.63 3.45 7.71
CA ARG A 14 2.72 2.68 8.57
C ARG A 14 2.70 1.17 8.26
N GLY A 15 3.55 0.69 7.34
CA GLY A 15 3.57 -0.71 6.91
C GLY A 15 3.94 -1.71 8.01
N ALA A 16 4.68 -1.28 9.03
CA ALA A 16 5.03 -2.11 10.18
C ALA A 16 3.81 -2.51 11.04
N PHE A 17 2.75 -1.69 11.06
CA PHE A 17 1.46 -2.05 11.65
C PHE A 17 0.90 -3.33 11.03
N GLN A 18 0.93 -3.44 9.71
CA GLN A 18 0.45 -4.63 9.00
C GLN A 18 1.29 -5.87 9.35
N ALA A 19 2.61 -5.72 9.49
CA ALA A 19 3.47 -6.82 9.92
C ALA A 19 3.11 -7.31 11.32
N GLY A 20 2.86 -6.40 12.26
CA GLY A 20 2.38 -6.72 13.61
C GLY A 20 1.01 -7.40 13.61
N ALA A 21 0.09 -6.93 12.77
CA ALA A 21 -1.23 -7.56 12.60
C ALA A 21 -1.12 -8.98 12.02
N LEU A 22 -0.33 -9.18 10.96
CA LEU A 22 -0.11 -10.48 10.34
C LEU A 22 0.50 -11.49 11.32
N ALA A 23 1.44 -11.07 12.15
CA ALA A 23 2.07 -11.95 13.15
C ALA A 23 1.07 -12.51 14.18
N THR A 24 -0.07 -11.87 14.37
CA THR A 24 -1.15 -12.35 15.23
C THR A 24 -2.22 -13.10 14.43
N LEU A 25 -2.59 -12.58 13.25
CA LEU A 25 -3.63 -13.16 12.41
C LEU A 25 -3.24 -14.53 11.87
N LEU A 26 -2.04 -14.68 11.32
CA LEU A 26 -1.65 -15.89 10.60
C LEU A 26 -1.71 -17.16 11.48
N PRO A 27 -1.13 -17.19 12.70
CA PRO A 27 -1.29 -18.32 13.59
C PRO A 27 -2.73 -18.57 14.03
N ALA A 28 -3.51 -17.49 14.24
CA ALA A 28 -4.90 -17.62 14.63
C ALA A 28 -5.76 -18.20 13.51
N LEU A 29 -5.55 -17.81 12.26
CA LEU A 29 -6.22 -18.37 11.09
C LEU A 29 -5.84 -19.85 10.88
N GLU A 30 -4.57 -20.17 11.03
CA GLU A 30 -4.10 -21.57 10.93
C GLU A 30 -4.79 -22.48 11.96
N THR A 31 -4.99 -22.02 13.20
CA THR A 31 -5.75 -22.79 14.21
C THR A 31 -7.22 -22.98 13.85
N GLN A 32 -7.79 -22.12 13.01
CA GLN A 32 -9.13 -22.24 12.46
C GLN A 32 -9.19 -23.10 11.18
N GLY A 33 -8.04 -23.63 10.70
CA GLY A 33 -7.94 -24.33 9.44
C GLY A 33 -8.04 -23.43 8.21
N LEU A 34 -7.80 -22.12 8.38
CA LEU A 34 -7.89 -21.08 7.36
C LEU A 34 -6.50 -20.57 7.03
N THR A 35 -5.75 -21.29 6.20
CA THR A 35 -4.42 -20.83 5.76
C THR A 35 -4.56 -19.89 4.57
N PRO A 36 -4.02 -18.66 4.63
CA PRO A 36 -4.01 -17.75 3.50
C PRO A 36 -3.16 -18.29 2.34
N THR A 37 -3.78 -18.40 1.17
CA THR A 37 -3.11 -18.84 -0.07
C THR A 37 -3.06 -17.77 -1.15
N ILE A 38 -3.85 -16.68 -1.00
CA ILE A 38 -3.82 -15.52 -1.89
C ILE A 38 -3.30 -14.32 -1.11
N LEU A 39 -2.24 -13.70 -1.59
CA LEU A 39 -1.60 -12.53 -0.98
C LEU A 39 -1.58 -11.38 -1.99
N LEU A 40 -2.35 -10.33 -1.74
CA LEU A 40 -2.38 -9.16 -2.60
C LEU A 40 -2.04 -7.90 -1.81
N GLY A 41 -1.23 -7.04 -2.39
CA GLY A 41 -0.82 -5.82 -1.68
C GLY A 41 -0.56 -4.63 -2.59
N THR A 42 -0.58 -3.45 -1.97
CA THR A 42 -0.26 -2.17 -2.60
C THR A 42 0.73 -1.40 -1.73
N SER A 43 1.75 -0.76 -2.33
CA SER A 43 2.72 0.07 -1.60
C SER A 43 3.44 -0.71 -0.50
N ALA A 44 3.46 -0.24 0.74
CA ALA A 44 4.00 -1.01 1.87
C ALA A 44 3.28 -2.35 2.06
N GLY A 45 1.98 -2.44 1.71
CA GLY A 45 1.26 -3.71 1.67
C GLY A 45 1.80 -4.67 0.60
N ALA A 46 2.29 -4.17 -0.54
CA ALA A 46 2.96 -5.00 -1.54
C ALA A 46 4.30 -5.55 -1.02
N ILE A 47 5.04 -4.75 -0.25
CA ILE A 47 6.26 -5.20 0.43
C ILE A 47 5.90 -6.33 1.41
N ASN A 48 4.88 -6.16 2.24
CA ASN A 48 4.44 -7.18 3.19
C ASN A 48 3.92 -8.45 2.50
N ALA A 49 3.15 -8.32 1.41
CA ALA A 49 2.66 -9.46 0.63
C ALA A 49 3.83 -10.25 0.00
N ALA A 50 4.82 -9.56 -0.56
CA ALA A 50 5.99 -10.18 -1.15
C ALA A 50 6.92 -10.81 -0.09
N LEU A 51 7.16 -10.14 1.04
CA LEU A 51 7.94 -10.68 2.15
C LEU A 51 7.30 -11.95 2.70
N TYR A 52 6.02 -11.88 3.08
CA TYR A 52 5.32 -13.07 3.57
C TYR A 52 5.25 -14.15 2.49
N GLY A 53 5.01 -13.75 1.24
CA GLY A 53 5.03 -14.67 0.09
C GLY A 53 6.33 -15.42 -0.07
N SER A 54 7.49 -14.82 0.24
CA SER A 54 8.78 -15.49 0.23
C SER A 54 8.98 -16.43 1.43
N PHE A 55 8.35 -16.17 2.56
CA PHE A 55 8.44 -16.98 3.78
C PHE A 55 7.34 -18.02 3.93
N ALA A 56 6.33 -18.06 3.04
CA ALA A 56 5.14 -18.89 3.19
C ALA A 56 5.41 -20.41 3.25
N HIS A 57 6.57 -20.88 2.81
CA HIS A 57 7.00 -22.29 2.94
C HIS A 57 7.49 -22.64 4.35
N LEU A 58 7.72 -21.66 5.22
CA LEU A 58 8.15 -21.86 6.59
C LEU A 58 6.93 -22.10 7.50
N PRO A 59 7.12 -22.69 8.69
CA PRO A 59 6.09 -22.68 9.72
C PRO A 59 5.58 -21.25 10.00
N THR A 60 4.29 -21.07 10.20
CA THR A 60 3.62 -19.78 10.28
C THR A 60 4.25 -18.83 11.32
N GLU A 61 4.63 -19.36 12.49
CA GLU A 61 5.31 -18.57 13.53
C GLU A 61 6.68 -18.07 13.07
N GLN A 62 7.42 -18.91 12.32
CA GLN A 62 8.73 -18.52 11.79
C GLN A 62 8.59 -17.48 10.68
N ALA A 63 7.65 -17.67 9.75
CA ALA A 63 7.35 -16.71 8.68
C ALA A 63 6.97 -15.34 9.26
N SER A 64 6.13 -15.33 10.29
CA SER A 64 5.72 -14.12 11.02
C SER A 64 6.91 -13.44 11.72
N SER A 65 7.78 -14.22 12.34
CA SER A 65 8.99 -13.72 13.02
C SER A 65 9.97 -13.07 12.04
N GLU A 66 10.16 -13.66 10.86
CA GLU A 66 11.00 -13.10 9.79
C GLU A 66 10.44 -11.78 9.26
N LEU A 67 9.12 -11.68 9.08
CA LEU A 67 8.47 -10.44 8.69
C LEU A 67 8.72 -9.31 9.70
N LEU A 68 8.54 -9.58 10.99
CA LEU A 68 8.83 -8.62 12.06
C LEU A 68 10.32 -8.27 12.13
N ARG A 69 11.22 -9.24 11.92
CA ARG A 69 12.67 -9.02 11.91
C ARG A 69 13.07 -8.06 10.78
N VAL A 70 12.53 -8.23 9.59
CA VAL A 70 12.81 -7.34 8.45
C VAL A 70 12.37 -5.92 8.77
N TRP A 71 11.14 -5.70 9.21
CA TRP A 71 10.65 -4.37 9.58
C TRP A 71 11.40 -3.77 10.77
N GLY A 72 11.72 -4.58 11.79
CA GLY A 72 12.48 -4.13 12.97
C GLY A 72 13.93 -3.72 12.67
N ALA A 73 14.50 -4.23 11.56
CA ALA A 73 15.81 -3.84 11.07
C ALA A 73 15.77 -2.60 10.16
N MET A 74 14.57 -2.19 9.70
CA MET A 74 14.41 -1.00 8.87
C MET A 74 14.47 0.26 9.72
N GLY A 75 15.07 1.30 9.17
CA GLY A 75 15.10 2.64 9.70
C GLY A 75 15.32 3.63 8.56
N ALA A 76 15.37 4.93 8.87
CA ALA A 76 15.50 5.96 7.84
C ALA A 76 16.67 5.70 6.88
N GLY A 77 17.82 5.27 7.40
CA GLY A 77 19.01 4.98 6.57
C GLY A 77 18.85 3.83 5.58
N ASN A 78 17.88 2.94 5.80
CA ASN A 78 17.60 1.78 4.94
C ASN A 78 16.48 2.06 3.92
N VAL A 79 15.73 3.14 4.10
CA VAL A 79 14.60 3.50 3.25
C VAL A 79 14.90 4.73 2.42
N ILE A 80 15.37 5.80 3.05
CA ILE A 80 15.63 7.10 2.41
C ILE A 80 16.98 7.66 2.81
N ARG A 81 17.60 8.40 1.91
CA ARG A 81 18.69 9.31 2.29
C ARG A 81 18.09 10.65 2.71
N PRO A 82 18.63 11.26 3.79
CA PRO A 82 18.14 12.56 4.24
C PRO A 82 18.23 13.59 3.12
N PRO A 83 17.14 14.31 2.85
CA PRO A 83 17.17 15.36 1.82
C PRO A 83 18.05 16.55 2.20
N LEU A 84 18.46 16.69 3.48
CA LEU A 84 19.12 17.87 3.99
C LEU A 84 20.46 18.17 3.32
N LEU A 85 21.23 17.14 2.92
CA LEU A 85 22.46 17.32 2.18
C LEU A 85 22.22 17.57 0.68
N SER A 86 21.14 17.01 0.12
CA SER A 86 20.73 17.26 -1.26
C SER A 86 19.99 18.60 -1.39
N LEU A 87 19.16 18.99 -0.43
CA LEU A 87 18.47 20.29 -0.44
C LEU A 87 19.42 21.48 -0.27
N ILE A 88 20.50 21.33 0.47
CA ILE A 88 21.53 22.39 0.56
C ILE A 88 22.41 22.40 -0.69
N GLY A 89 22.79 21.25 -1.22
CA GLY A 89 23.60 21.15 -2.45
C GLY A 89 22.79 21.38 -3.73
N ASP A 90 21.59 20.82 -3.80
CA ASP A 90 20.71 20.89 -4.96
C ASP A 90 19.74 22.08 -4.87
N GLY A 91 19.34 22.54 -3.69
CA GLY A 91 18.56 23.76 -3.53
C GLY A 91 19.25 25.00 -4.08
N LEU A 92 20.57 25.08 -3.94
CA LEU A 92 21.39 26.10 -4.63
C LEU A 92 21.51 25.88 -6.15
N ARG A 93 21.35 24.65 -6.63
CA ARG A 93 21.29 24.31 -8.07
C ARG A 93 19.89 24.52 -8.67
N PHE A 94 18.81 24.36 -7.87
CA PHE A 94 17.44 24.50 -8.34
C PHE A 94 16.95 25.96 -8.37
N LEU A 95 17.48 26.82 -7.51
CA LEU A 95 17.15 28.27 -7.53
C LEU A 95 17.39 28.92 -8.91
N PRO A 96 18.51 28.68 -9.62
CA PRO A 96 18.66 29.20 -10.97
C PRO A 96 17.72 28.54 -11.98
N GLY A 97 17.45 27.22 -11.87
CA GLY A 97 16.51 26.50 -12.75
C GLY A 97 15.08 26.96 -12.61
N ALA A 98 14.59 27.17 -11.38
CA ALA A 98 13.25 27.69 -11.10
C ALA A 98 13.10 29.15 -11.53
N LEU A 99 14.16 29.97 -11.40
CA LEU A 99 14.14 31.40 -11.77
C LEU A 99 14.38 31.63 -13.26
N PHE A 100 15.12 30.75 -13.94
CA PHE A 100 15.53 30.96 -15.34
C PHE A 100 14.96 29.92 -16.32
N GLY A 101 14.13 28.96 -15.85
CA GLY A 101 13.53 27.94 -16.70
C GLY A 101 14.54 26.95 -17.32
N ILE A 102 15.76 26.86 -16.78
CA ILE A 102 16.85 26.04 -17.27
C ILE A 102 17.07 24.89 -16.27
N GLY A 103 16.54 23.71 -16.56
CA GLY A 103 16.79 22.52 -15.75
C GLY A 103 15.84 21.37 -16.04
N HIS A 104 16.30 20.15 -15.79
CA HIS A 104 15.44 18.97 -15.76
C HIS A 104 14.50 19.08 -14.55
N GLY A 105 13.22 18.73 -14.71
CA GLY A 105 12.24 18.78 -13.62
C GLY A 105 12.69 17.98 -12.39
N ILE A 106 12.24 18.39 -11.20
CA ILE A 106 12.43 17.63 -9.95
C ILE A 106 11.65 16.33 -10.09
N VAL A 107 12.33 15.19 -9.99
CA VAL A 107 11.73 13.87 -10.14
C VAL A 107 11.12 13.40 -8.83
N SER A 108 11.74 13.67 -7.68
CA SER A 108 11.28 13.29 -6.35
C SER A 108 11.97 14.11 -5.26
N LEU A 109 11.38 14.10 -4.05
CA LEU A 109 11.94 14.78 -2.88
C LEU A 109 13.00 13.94 -2.15
N PHE A 110 12.93 12.60 -2.22
CA PHE A 110 13.82 11.69 -1.51
C PHE A 110 14.56 10.76 -2.46
N ASP A 111 15.81 10.44 -2.12
CA ASP A 111 16.57 9.37 -2.76
C ASP A 111 16.23 8.02 -2.10
N THR A 112 15.63 7.11 -2.86
CA THR A 112 15.23 5.77 -2.42
C THR A 112 16.23 4.67 -2.78
N ALA A 113 17.47 5.01 -3.17
CA ALA A 113 18.49 4.00 -3.42
C ALA A 113 18.76 3.06 -2.23
N PRO A 114 18.62 3.49 -0.95
CA PRO A 114 18.67 2.56 0.18
C PRO A 114 17.50 1.56 0.15
N LEU A 115 16.27 2.00 -0.08
CA LEU A 115 15.10 1.12 -0.16
C LEU A 115 15.26 0.08 -1.28
N GLN A 116 15.75 0.50 -2.46
CA GLN A 116 15.98 -0.42 -3.58
C GLN A 116 16.99 -1.51 -3.22
N ARG A 117 18.09 -1.15 -2.54
CA ARG A 117 19.09 -2.12 -2.06
C ARG A 117 18.49 -3.06 -1.02
N THR A 118 17.85 -2.53 0.00
CA THR A 118 17.20 -3.33 1.04
C THR A 118 16.18 -4.29 0.45
N ALA A 119 15.32 -3.83 -0.47
CA ALA A 119 14.35 -4.68 -1.14
C ALA A 119 15.03 -5.83 -1.93
N THR A 120 16.11 -5.54 -2.66
CA THR A 120 16.86 -6.56 -3.41
C THR A 120 17.54 -7.58 -2.49
N GLU A 121 17.95 -7.16 -1.30
CA GLU A 121 18.61 -8.04 -0.32
C GLU A 121 17.63 -8.92 0.46
N VAL A 122 16.41 -8.46 0.72
CA VAL A 122 15.45 -9.15 1.60
C VAL A 122 14.31 -9.85 0.86
N LEU A 123 13.99 -9.45 -0.38
CA LEU A 123 12.93 -10.06 -1.19
C LEU A 123 13.50 -11.21 -2.01
N ASP A 124 13.15 -12.43 -1.62
CA ASP A 124 13.43 -13.62 -2.43
C ASP A 124 12.26 -13.88 -3.41
N THR A 125 12.32 -13.22 -4.56
CA THR A 125 11.29 -13.35 -5.61
C THR A 125 11.31 -14.75 -6.26
N GLY A 126 12.46 -15.42 -6.25
CA GLY A 126 12.57 -16.82 -6.68
C GLY A 126 11.80 -17.75 -5.76
N GLN A 127 11.88 -17.54 -4.45
CA GLN A 127 11.12 -18.32 -3.48
C GLN A 127 9.61 -18.03 -3.56
N ILE A 128 9.19 -16.78 -3.86
CA ILE A 128 7.77 -16.49 -4.13
C ILE A 128 7.26 -17.37 -5.28
N ALA A 129 7.96 -17.35 -6.42
CA ALA A 129 7.58 -18.14 -7.58
C ALA A 129 7.59 -19.66 -7.27
N ALA A 130 8.54 -20.14 -6.48
CA ALA A 130 8.57 -21.54 -6.03
C ALA A 130 7.38 -21.90 -5.13
N ASN A 131 6.98 -21.01 -4.22
CA ASN A 131 5.84 -21.21 -3.34
C ASN A 131 4.52 -21.26 -4.13
N VAL A 132 4.38 -20.42 -5.17
CA VAL A 132 3.22 -20.46 -6.07
C VAL A 132 3.24 -21.74 -6.93
N ALA A 133 4.36 -22.07 -7.54
CA ALA A 133 4.49 -23.26 -8.38
C ALA A 133 4.26 -24.58 -7.62
N SER A 134 4.61 -24.64 -6.33
CA SER A 134 4.42 -25.82 -5.48
C SER A 134 3.03 -25.91 -4.83
N GLY A 135 2.18 -24.87 -4.96
CA GLY A 135 0.86 -24.81 -4.36
C GLY A 135 0.87 -24.49 -2.85
N VAL A 136 1.99 -24.00 -2.31
CA VAL A 136 2.02 -23.38 -0.97
C VAL A 136 1.19 -22.10 -0.96
N LEU A 137 1.25 -21.35 -2.08
CA LEU A 137 0.39 -20.21 -2.36
C LEU A 137 -0.34 -20.42 -3.68
N ASP A 138 -1.57 -19.94 -3.77
CA ASP A 138 -2.34 -19.92 -5.01
C ASP A 138 -2.05 -18.66 -5.83
N ALA A 139 -1.78 -17.54 -5.15
CA ALA A 139 -1.47 -16.28 -5.81
C ALA A 139 -0.66 -15.32 -4.92
N VAL A 140 0.26 -14.57 -5.55
CA VAL A 140 0.90 -13.38 -4.99
C VAL A 140 0.78 -12.25 -6.00
N GLY A 141 0.25 -11.09 -5.58
CA GLY A 141 0.06 -9.96 -6.47
C GLY A 141 0.39 -8.61 -5.85
N VAL A 142 0.96 -7.72 -6.66
CA VAL A 142 1.31 -6.35 -6.27
C VAL A 142 0.74 -5.35 -7.26
N ALA A 143 0.07 -4.32 -6.75
CA ALA A 143 -0.57 -3.30 -7.56
C ALA A 143 0.31 -2.07 -7.72
N ALA A 144 0.48 -1.59 -8.96
CA ALA A 144 1.18 -0.34 -9.25
C ALA A 144 0.40 0.50 -10.26
N THR A 145 0.69 1.80 -10.33
CA THR A 145 0.09 2.72 -11.29
C THR A 145 1.06 2.96 -12.45
N ARG A 146 0.70 2.52 -13.65
CA ARG A 146 1.49 2.77 -14.85
C ARG A 146 1.29 4.19 -15.33
N VAL A 147 2.41 4.88 -15.57
CA VAL A 147 2.42 6.20 -16.19
C VAL A 147 2.53 6.02 -17.72
N PRO A 148 1.68 6.67 -18.53
CA PRO A 148 1.79 6.58 -19.98
C PRO A 148 3.12 7.16 -20.47
N PRO A 149 3.68 6.63 -21.57
CA PRO A 149 4.90 7.20 -22.16
C PRO A 149 4.65 8.65 -22.60
N THR A 150 5.63 9.51 -22.35
CA THR A 150 5.62 10.93 -22.72
C THR A 150 6.01 11.17 -24.18
N ASP A 151 6.57 10.15 -24.83
CA ASP A 151 7.21 10.27 -26.15
C ASP A 151 6.24 10.05 -27.34
N THR A 152 4.97 9.79 -27.09
CA THR A 152 3.95 9.79 -28.12
C THR A 152 3.57 11.24 -28.47
N VAL A 153 4.52 11.97 -29.06
CA VAL A 153 4.20 13.24 -29.72
C VAL A 153 3.42 12.93 -30.99
N PRO A 154 2.24 13.53 -31.20
CA PRO A 154 1.49 13.33 -32.43
C PRO A 154 2.31 13.73 -33.65
N SER A 155 2.31 12.88 -34.64
CA SER A 155 3.04 13.14 -35.90
C SER A 155 2.28 14.03 -36.87
N GLY A 156 1.09 14.57 -36.46
CA GLY A 156 0.26 15.35 -37.39
C GLY A 156 -0.78 16.24 -36.68
N PRO A 157 -1.36 17.20 -37.42
CA PRO A 157 -2.30 18.19 -36.90
C PRO A 157 -3.66 17.61 -36.44
N ASP A 158 -3.98 16.38 -36.81
CA ASP A 158 -5.23 15.69 -36.46
C ASP A 158 -5.10 14.76 -35.25
N ASP A 159 -3.91 14.68 -34.64
CA ASP A 159 -3.62 13.75 -33.54
C ASP A 159 -3.96 14.38 -32.19
N THR A 160 -5.21 14.28 -31.79
CA THR A 160 -5.74 14.80 -30.51
C THR A 160 -5.25 14.02 -29.28
N VAL A 161 -4.50 12.92 -29.46
CA VAL A 161 -4.09 11.98 -28.40
C VAL A 161 -2.97 12.54 -27.50
N ALA A 162 -2.17 13.48 -27.99
CA ALA A 162 -0.96 13.96 -27.30
C ALA A 162 -1.18 14.75 -26.01
N HIS A 163 -2.38 15.26 -25.77
CA HIS A 163 -2.60 16.19 -24.66
C HIS A 163 -3.05 15.54 -23.35
N TRP A 164 -3.15 14.19 -23.25
CA TRP A 164 -3.81 13.53 -22.15
C TRP A 164 -3.01 12.39 -21.49
N HIS A 165 -1.70 12.53 -21.35
CA HIS A 165 -0.84 11.49 -20.77
C HIS A 165 -1.32 10.99 -19.41
N ILE A 166 -1.71 11.91 -18.52
CA ILE A 166 -2.16 11.58 -17.14
C ILE A 166 -3.49 10.83 -17.16
N ALA A 167 -4.40 11.18 -18.09
CA ALA A 167 -5.70 10.51 -18.20
C ALA A 167 -5.59 9.03 -18.59
N HIS A 168 -4.50 8.62 -19.22
CA HIS A 168 -4.23 7.22 -19.59
C HIS A 168 -3.47 6.44 -18.52
N ALA A 169 -3.12 7.06 -17.39
CA ALA A 169 -2.56 6.32 -16.26
C ALA A 169 -3.58 5.27 -15.77
N HIS A 170 -3.11 4.05 -15.53
CA HIS A 170 -3.97 2.94 -15.16
C HIS A 170 -3.30 2.05 -14.11
N SER A 171 -4.12 1.32 -13.36
CA SER A 171 -3.63 0.32 -12.43
C SER A 171 -3.15 -0.91 -13.18
N VAL A 172 -2.05 -1.48 -12.74
CA VAL A 172 -1.54 -2.79 -13.18
C VAL A 172 -1.40 -3.66 -11.95
N LEU A 173 -2.01 -4.83 -11.96
CA LEU A 173 -1.76 -5.87 -10.99
C LEU A 173 -0.76 -6.87 -11.59
N PHE A 174 0.47 -6.85 -11.09
CA PHE A 174 1.46 -7.90 -11.33
C PHE A 174 1.08 -9.10 -10.49
N LEU A 175 0.82 -10.24 -11.12
CA LEU A 175 0.21 -11.38 -10.46
C LEU A 175 0.88 -12.68 -10.88
N ASP A 176 1.49 -13.35 -9.91
CA ASP A 176 1.92 -14.73 -9.99
C ASP A 176 0.82 -15.63 -9.43
N THR A 177 0.26 -16.53 -10.23
CA THR A 177 -0.87 -17.36 -9.79
C THR A 177 -1.01 -18.62 -10.63
N THR A 178 -1.51 -19.67 -9.98
CA THR A 178 -1.98 -20.90 -10.62
C THR A 178 -3.49 -20.92 -10.86
N LEU A 179 -4.22 -19.90 -10.33
CA LEU A 179 -5.66 -19.77 -10.48
C LEU A 179 -6.06 -19.16 -11.83
N ASP A 180 -7.31 -19.33 -12.21
CA ASP A 180 -7.89 -18.61 -13.34
C ASP A 180 -8.02 -17.11 -13.00
N ALA A 181 -7.18 -16.30 -13.60
CA ALA A 181 -7.15 -14.84 -13.43
C ALA A 181 -7.88 -14.08 -14.54
N SER A 182 -8.66 -14.75 -15.40
CA SER A 182 -9.34 -14.14 -16.54
C SER A 182 -10.31 -13.00 -16.15
N GLN A 183 -10.83 -13.01 -14.93
CA GLN A 183 -11.78 -12.04 -14.39
C GLN A 183 -11.13 -10.94 -13.52
N VAL A 184 -9.80 -10.95 -13.37
CA VAL A 184 -9.08 -9.98 -12.52
C VAL A 184 -8.97 -8.62 -13.18
N ALA A 185 -8.79 -8.59 -14.50
CA ALA A 185 -8.75 -7.33 -15.24
C ALA A 185 -10.13 -6.65 -15.26
N ASP A 186 -10.17 -5.37 -14.96
CA ASP A 186 -11.39 -4.55 -14.95
C ASP A 186 -11.17 -3.27 -15.79
N PRO A 187 -11.53 -3.31 -17.09
CA PRO A 187 -11.38 -2.15 -17.97
C PRO A 187 -12.20 -0.93 -17.52
N ALA A 188 -13.35 -1.13 -16.87
CA ALA A 188 -14.19 -0.04 -16.37
C ALA A 188 -13.50 0.76 -15.25
N ARG A 189 -12.59 0.11 -14.51
CA ARG A 189 -11.78 0.74 -13.46
C ARG A 189 -10.33 0.98 -13.89
N ALA A 190 -10.05 0.84 -15.17
CA ALA A 190 -8.71 0.96 -15.73
C ALA A 190 -7.68 0.05 -15.00
N LEU A 191 -8.09 -1.18 -14.67
CA LEU A 191 -7.22 -2.20 -14.09
C LEU A 191 -6.81 -3.21 -15.16
N ARG A 192 -5.50 -3.36 -15.34
CA ARG A 192 -4.89 -4.35 -16.23
C ARG A 192 -4.20 -5.43 -15.40
N LEU A 193 -4.24 -6.66 -15.91
CA LEU A 193 -3.49 -7.79 -15.36
C LEU A 193 -2.15 -7.92 -16.07
N ALA A 194 -1.08 -8.09 -15.30
CA ALA A 194 0.26 -8.44 -15.73
C ALA A 194 0.63 -9.82 -15.15
N PRO A 195 0.33 -10.93 -15.86
CA PRO A 195 0.60 -12.27 -15.36
C PRO A 195 2.09 -12.60 -15.41
N GLY A 196 2.56 -13.35 -14.42
CA GLY A 196 3.91 -13.88 -14.30
C GLY A 196 4.51 -13.67 -12.91
N PRO A 197 5.70 -14.24 -12.67
CA PRO A 197 6.38 -14.15 -11.38
C PRO A 197 6.59 -12.70 -10.93
N VAL A 198 6.25 -12.42 -9.68
CA VAL A 198 6.46 -11.10 -9.08
C VAL A 198 7.94 -10.81 -8.94
N GLN A 199 8.37 -9.62 -9.40
CA GLN A 199 9.76 -9.18 -9.38
C GLN A 199 9.99 -8.02 -8.40
N ALA A 200 11.22 -7.83 -7.95
CA ALA A 200 11.56 -6.77 -6.99
C ALA A 200 11.29 -5.37 -7.53
N ASP A 201 11.51 -5.10 -8.82
CA ASP A 201 11.21 -3.81 -9.46
C ASP A 201 9.71 -3.51 -9.47
N GLN A 202 8.85 -4.53 -9.55
CA GLN A 202 7.39 -4.39 -9.47
C GLN A 202 6.92 -4.06 -8.05
N VAL A 203 7.53 -4.69 -7.01
CA VAL A 203 7.27 -4.35 -5.60
C VAL A 203 7.72 -2.93 -5.30
N LEU A 204 8.90 -2.54 -5.78
CA LEU A 204 9.41 -1.17 -5.65
C LEU A 204 8.55 -0.15 -6.42
N ALA A 205 8.06 -0.50 -7.61
CA ALA A 205 7.13 0.31 -8.38
C ALA A 205 5.82 0.54 -7.63
N SER A 206 5.31 -0.51 -6.98
CA SER A 206 4.14 -0.41 -6.10
C SER A 206 4.33 0.57 -4.94
N SER A 207 5.57 0.79 -4.50
CA SER A 207 5.93 1.63 -3.36
C SER A 207 6.54 2.99 -3.76
N ALA A 208 6.47 3.36 -5.04
CA ALA A 208 7.00 4.62 -5.56
C ALA A 208 6.02 5.79 -5.31
N ILE A 209 5.94 6.26 -4.06
CA ILE A 209 5.01 7.31 -3.61
C ILE A 209 5.23 8.59 -4.41
N PRO A 210 4.20 9.12 -5.11
CA PRO A 210 4.33 10.32 -5.92
C PRO A 210 4.89 11.50 -5.12
N VAL A 211 5.69 12.32 -5.77
CA VAL A 211 6.36 13.49 -5.19
C VAL A 211 7.45 13.08 -4.20
N ALA A 212 7.19 12.15 -3.29
CA ALA A 212 8.15 11.70 -2.28
C ALA A 212 9.26 10.84 -2.91
N PHE A 213 8.90 9.83 -3.68
CA PHE A 213 9.83 8.83 -4.24
C PHE A 213 9.88 8.90 -5.77
N PRO A 214 11.04 8.57 -6.39
CA PRO A 214 11.16 8.56 -7.83
C PRO A 214 10.30 7.44 -8.45
N PRO A 215 9.74 7.66 -9.65
CA PRO A 215 9.13 6.58 -10.42
C PRO A 215 10.11 5.44 -10.66
N ILE A 216 9.60 4.22 -10.69
CA ILE A 216 10.39 3.02 -10.96
C ILE A 216 10.13 2.54 -12.39
N LYS A 217 11.19 2.21 -13.10
CA LYS A 217 11.11 1.56 -14.40
C LYS A 217 11.03 0.04 -14.18
N VAL A 218 9.91 -0.55 -14.54
CA VAL A 218 9.72 -2.00 -14.58
C VAL A 218 10.16 -2.51 -15.94
N SER A 219 10.81 -3.67 -15.96
CA SER A 219 11.33 -4.32 -17.16
C SER A 219 10.41 -5.43 -17.67
N GLY A 220 10.66 -5.96 -18.88
CA GLY A 220 9.98 -7.13 -19.45
C GLY A 220 8.68 -6.81 -20.20
N PRO A 221 7.69 -7.73 -20.23
CA PRO A 221 6.49 -7.59 -21.07
C PRO A 221 5.62 -6.37 -20.75
N PHE A 222 5.71 -5.87 -19.51
CA PHE A 222 5.01 -4.68 -19.03
C PHE A 222 5.97 -3.52 -18.79
N GLU A 223 7.04 -3.43 -19.59
CA GLU A 223 8.02 -2.35 -19.48
C GLU A 223 7.35 -0.98 -19.47
N GLY A 224 7.79 -0.12 -18.54
CA GLY A 224 7.27 1.24 -18.42
C GLY A 224 7.66 1.89 -17.10
N TRP A 225 7.27 3.16 -16.94
CA TRP A 225 7.41 3.89 -15.70
C TRP A 225 6.16 3.72 -14.84
N TYR A 226 6.40 3.49 -13.55
CA TYR A 226 5.35 3.23 -12.58
C TYR A 226 5.51 4.11 -11.35
N LEU A 227 4.38 4.41 -10.75
CA LEU A 227 4.21 5.06 -9.46
C LEU A 227 3.44 4.14 -8.53
N ASP A 228 3.36 4.52 -7.25
CA ASP A 228 2.64 3.81 -6.20
C ASP A 228 1.22 3.42 -6.63
N GLY A 229 0.85 2.18 -6.31
CA GLY A 229 -0.48 1.65 -6.63
C GLY A 229 -1.59 2.35 -5.88
N GLY A 230 -1.31 2.87 -4.68
CA GLY A 230 -2.30 3.52 -3.80
C GLY A 230 -3.00 4.73 -4.43
N ILE A 231 -2.41 5.35 -5.45
CA ILE A 231 -3.04 6.45 -6.19
C ILE A 231 -4.37 6.01 -6.80
N ARG A 232 -4.47 4.77 -7.29
CA ARG A 232 -5.61 4.28 -8.06
C ARG A 232 -6.23 3.01 -7.50
N LEU A 233 -5.45 2.15 -6.86
CA LEU A 233 -5.88 0.86 -6.31
C LEU A 233 -5.17 0.62 -4.97
N ASN A 234 -5.67 1.25 -3.91
CA ASN A 234 -5.04 1.15 -2.59
C ASN A 234 -5.24 -0.22 -1.90
N ALA A 235 -6.31 -0.92 -2.22
CA ALA A 235 -6.55 -2.29 -1.78
C ALA A 235 -7.09 -3.13 -2.95
N PRO A 236 -6.41 -4.19 -3.38
CA PRO A 236 -6.87 -5.04 -4.49
C PRO A 236 -7.94 -6.06 -4.04
N LEU A 237 -9.06 -5.57 -3.41
CA LEU A 237 -10.14 -6.39 -2.87
C LEU A 237 -10.89 -7.13 -3.98
N ARG A 238 -11.26 -6.43 -5.05
CA ARG A 238 -11.96 -7.03 -6.19
C ARG A 238 -11.13 -8.11 -6.90
N PRO A 239 -9.82 -7.90 -7.15
CA PRO A 239 -8.93 -8.95 -7.60
C PRO A 239 -8.94 -10.20 -6.72
N ALA A 240 -8.91 -10.05 -5.39
CA ALA A 240 -8.98 -11.18 -4.47
C ALA A 240 -10.29 -11.98 -4.64
N VAL A 241 -11.41 -11.27 -4.75
CA VAL A 241 -12.72 -11.90 -5.01
C VAL A 241 -12.76 -12.54 -6.39
N ALA A 242 -12.20 -11.90 -7.42
CA ALA A 242 -12.14 -12.44 -8.77
C ALA A 242 -11.27 -13.70 -8.87
N LEU A 243 -10.28 -13.86 -8.00
CA LEU A 243 -9.49 -15.07 -7.84
C LEU A 243 -10.22 -16.19 -7.08
N GLY A 244 -11.42 -15.94 -6.57
CA GLY A 244 -12.26 -16.95 -5.92
C GLY A 244 -12.06 -17.05 -4.41
N ALA A 245 -11.69 -15.97 -3.74
CA ALA A 245 -11.61 -15.96 -2.28
C ALA A 245 -12.96 -16.21 -1.62
N ASP A 246 -13.05 -17.21 -0.72
CA ASP A 246 -14.18 -17.46 0.15
C ASP A 246 -14.12 -16.62 1.43
N HIS A 247 -12.89 -16.38 1.90
CA HIS A 247 -12.59 -15.58 3.07
C HIS A 247 -11.62 -14.47 2.68
N LEU A 248 -11.95 -13.25 3.06
CA LEU A 248 -11.16 -12.05 2.76
C LEU A 248 -10.71 -11.38 4.06
N VAL A 249 -9.42 -11.45 4.33
CA VAL A 249 -8.76 -10.73 5.42
C VAL A 249 -8.21 -9.44 4.85
N VAL A 250 -8.66 -8.31 5.37
CA VAL A 250 -8.23 -6.97 4.95
C VAL A 250 -7.44 -6.32 6.06
N VAL A 251 -6.16 -6.05 5.83
CA VAL A 251 -5.31 -5.36 6.80
C VAL A 251 -5.01 -3.97 6.28
N SER A 252 -5.71 -2.99 6.82
CA SER A 252 -5.55 -1.57 6.49
C SER A 252 -4.69 -0.87 7.54
N ALA A 253 -3.75 -0.03 7.10
CA ALA A 253 -3.02 0.87 7.99
C ALA A 253 -3.72 2.23 8.20
N HIS A 254 -4.97 2.33 7.74
CA HIS A 254 -5.88 3.46 7.93
C HIS A 254 -7.15 2.98 8.61
N ALA A 255 -7.78 3.86 9.39
CA ALA A 255 -9.11 3.57 9.90
C ALA A 255 -10.08 3.36 8.73
N THR A 256 -10.85 2.28 8.77
CA THR A 256 -11.76 1.86 7.70
C THR A 256 -13.22 2.11 8.03
N ALA A 257 -13.48 2.84 9.11
CA ALA A 257 -14.81 3.27 9.51
C ALA A 257 -14.84 4.79 9.72
N TYR A 258 -15.88 5.43 9.21
CA TYR A 258 -16.12 6.84 9.51
C TYR A 258 -16.56 7.03 10.96
N PRO A 259 -16.15 8.11 11.62
CA PRO A 259 -16.66 8.44 12.95
C PRO A 259 -18.19 8.54 12.95
N GLN A 260 -18.84 7.98 13.97
CA GLN A 260 -20.29 8.06 14.11
C GLN A 260 -20.74 9.41 14.69
N VAL A 261 -19.83 10.13 15.32
CA VAL A 261 -20.09 11.43 15.94
C VAL A 261 -19.10 12.44 15.39
N TYR A 262 -19.64 13.52 14.85
CA TYR A 262 -18.84 14.63 14.36
C TYR A 262 -18.87 15.76 15.41
N PRO A 263 -17.70 16.33 15.78
CA PRO A 263 -17.66 17.51 16.65
C PRO A 263 -18.48 18.65 16.04
N SER A 264 -19.24 19.36 16.86
CA SER A 264 -19.97 20.57 16.44
C SER A 264 -19.15 21.81 16.75
N GLY A 265 -19.24 22.83 15.91
CA GLY A 265 -18.57 24.11 16.10
C GLY A 265 -17.70 24.51 14.93
N VAL A 266 -17.15 25.71 14.99
CA VAL A 266 -16.19 26.25 14.03
C VAL A 266 -14.82 26.19 14.69
N GLY A 267 -13.94 25.32 14.20
CA GLY A 267 -12.55 25.24 14.63
C GLY A 267 -11.68 26.36 14.05
N GLU A 268 -10.38 26.23 14.21
CA GLU A 268 -9.40 27.09 13.55
C GLU A 268 -9.43 26.87 12.01
N GLN A 269 -8.92 27.84 11.26
CA GLN A 269 -8.83 27.73 9.82
C GLN A 269 -7.83 26.62 9.45
N PRO A 270 -8.25 25.62 8.64
CA PRO A 270 -7.33 24.56 8.19
C PRO A 270 -6.14 25.14 7.41
N ASP A 271 -4.97 24.63 7.68
CA ASP A 271 -3.74 24.99 6.97
C ASP A 271 -3.45 24.05 5.76
N VAL A 272 -2.29 24.25 5.13
CA VAL A 272 -1.87 23.46 3.95
C VAL A 272 -1.64 21.98 4.33
N LEU A 273 -1.16 21.70 5.55
CA LEU A 273 -0.92 20.33 6.00
C LEU A 273 -2.23 19.60 6.29
N ASP A 274 -3.22 20.29 6.86
CA ASP A 274 -4.56 19.76 7.05
C ASP A 274 -5.20 19.39 5.72
N ALA A 275 -5.12 20.28 4.73
CA ALA A 275 -5.64 20.02 3.39
C ALA A 275 -4.91 18.85 2.69
N ALA A 276 -3.59 18.76 2.85
CA ALA A 276 -2.79 17.67 2.31
C ALA A 276 -3.11 16.33 3.01
N ALA A 277 -3.25 16.33 4.33
CA ALA A 277 -3.61 15.13 5.10
C ALA A 277 -5.00 14.61 4.72
N LEU A 278 -6.00 15.51 4.59
CA LEU A 278 -7.34 15.14 4.14
C LEU A 278 -7.33 14.57 2.72
N THR A 279 -6.55 15.17 1.81
CA THR A 279 -6.41 14.66 0.43
C THR A 279 -5.77 13.28 0.42
N LEU A 280 -4.72 13.07 1.22
CA LEU A 280 -4.06 11.77 1.34
C LEU A 280 -5.01 10.73 1.94
N GLN A 281 -5.76 11.07 2.97
CA GLN A 281 -6.75 10.21 3.59
C GLN A 281 -7.83 9.79 2.58
N ALA A 282 -8.36 10.72 1.80
CA ALA A 282 -9.36 10.43 0.77
C ALA A 282 -8.82 9.45 -0.28
N VAL A 283 -7.57 9.60 -0.70
CA VAL A 283 -6.93 8.67 -1.66
C VAL A 283 -6.70 7.29 -1.05
N MET A 284 -6.25 7.23 0.22
CA MET A 284 -5.78 6.00 0.85
C MET A 284 -6.89 5.23 1.58
N ALA A 285 -7.85 5.90 2.21
CA ALA A 285 -8.87 5.26 3.03
C ALA A 285 -10.24 5.16 2.36
N ASP A 286 -10.75 6.24 1.75
CA ASP A 286 -12.14 6.29 1.29
C ASP A 286 -12.47 5.20 0.27
N ARG A 287 -11.54 4.93 -0.68
CA ARG A 287 -11.73 3.86 -1.65
C ARG A 287 -11.79 2.47 -1.04
N VAL A 288 -11.03 2.23 0.03
CA VAL A 288 -11.07 0.95 0.76
C VAL A 288 -12.40 0.80 1.46
N ILE A 289 -12.89 1.87 2.10
CA ILE A 289 -14.19 1.90 2.76
C ILE A 289 -15.32 1.65 1.74
N GLU A 290 -15.26 2.30 0.57
CA GLU A 290 -16.25 2.11 -0.49
C GLU A 290 -16.23 0.67 -1.04
N ASP A 291 -15.06 0.11 -1.33
CA ASP A 291 -14.94 -1.26 -1.83
C ASP A 291 -15.42 -2.30 -0.79
N LEU A 292 -15.13 -2.09 0.51
CA LEU A 292 -15.69 -2.92 1.58
C LEU A 292 -17.21 -2.81 1.67
N ALA A 293 -17.76 -1.60 1.60
CA ALA A 293 -19.20 -1.38 1.60
C ALA A 293 -19.89 -2.04 0.39
N GLU A 294 -19.24 -2.06 -0.76
CA GLU A 294 -19.74 -2.76 -1.95
C GLU A 294 -19.75 -4.27 -1.75
N ILE A 295 -18.69 -4.86 -1.18
CA ILE A 295 -18.64 -6.30 -0.87
C ILE A 295 -19.74 -6.66 0.11
N ARG A 296 -19.96 -5.87 1.18
CA ARG A 296 -21.04 -6.06 2.14
C ARG A 296 -22.43 -5.99 1.49
N THR A 297 -22.61 -5.04 0.60
CA THR A 297 -23.87 -4.88 -0.14
C THR A 297 -24.13 -6.06 -1.05
N ARG A 298 -23.11 -6.53 -1.77
CA ARG A 298 -23.18 -7.72 -2.62
C ARG A 298 -23.49 -8.96 -1.81
N ASN A 299 -22.83 -9.19 -0.69
CA ASN A 299 -23.11 -10.32 0.21
C ASN A 299 -24.56 -10.33 0.66
N ARG A 300 -25.12 -9.16 1.03
CA ARG A 300 -26.51 -9.01 1.42
C ARG A 300 -27.46 -9.40 0.31
N TRP A 301 -27.21 -9.00 -0.93
CA TRP A 301 -28.05 -9.36 -2.07
C TRP A 301 -28.00 -10.86 -2.37
N LEU A 302 -26.79 -11.45 -2.35
CA LEU A 302 -26.62 -12.90 -2.52
C LEU A 302 -27.33 -13.68 -1.41
N GLY A 303 -27.23 -13.24 -0.15
CA GLY A 303 -27.95 -13.83 0.97
C GLY A 303 -29.48 -13.71 0.88
N GLN A 304 -29.99 -12.75 0.09
CA GLN A 304 -31.42 -12.62 -0.23
C GLN A 304 -31.85 -13.43 -1.47
N GLY A 305 -30.95 -14.22 -2.03
CA GLY A 305 -31.21 -15.08 -3.19
C GLY A 305 -31.06 -14.38 -4.54
N ALA A 306 -30.36 -13.26 -4.63
CA ALA A 306 -30.06 -12.65 -5.92
C ALA A 306 -28.99 -13.47 -6.67
N ASP A 307 -29.23 -13.72 -7.93
CA ASP A 307 -28.25 -14.31 -8.86
C ASP A 307 -27.37 -13.18 -9.41
N LEU A 308 -26.16 -13.08 -8.90
CA LEU A 308 -25.18 -12.10 -9.35
C LEU A 308 -24.04 -12.80 -10.06
N CYS A 309 -23.59 -12.20 -11.17
CA CYS A 309 -22.43 -12.69 -11.90
C CYS A 309 -21.46 -11.56 -12.22
N THR A 310 -20.20 -11.92 -12.51
CA THR A 310 -19.18 -10.99 -13.04
C THR A 310 -19.58 -10.55 -14.46
N SER A 311 -18.94 -9.51 -14.98
CA SER A 311 -19.10 -9.10 -16.39
C SER A 311 -18.71 -10.20 -17.37
N GLY A 312 -17.91 -11.18 -16.96
CA GLY A 312 -17.53 -12.38 -17.71
C GLY A 312 -18.46 -13.57 -17.51
N GLY A 313 -19.58 -13.41 -16.76
CA GLY A 313 -20.60 -14.46 -16.58
C GLY A 313 -20.25 -15.52 -15.54
N ARG A 314 -19.23 -15.32 -14.70
CA ARG A 314 -18.98 -16.21 -13.54
C ARG A 314 -19.93 -15.84 -12.40
N ASP A 315 -20.59 -16.83 -11.81
CA ASP A 315 -21.43 -16.64 -10.65
C ASP A 315 -20.61 -16.12 -9.46
N LEU A 316 -21.14 -15.10 -8.81
CA LEU A 316 -20.56 -14.56 -7.58
C LEU A 316 -21.09 -15.34 -6.38
N HIS A 317 -20.21 -15.62 -5.44
CA HIS A 317 -20.56 -16.20 -4.15
C HIS A 317 -20.31 -15.19 -3.03
N PRO A 318 -20.98 -15.36 -1.88
CA PRO A 318 -20.74 -14.53 -0.72
C PRO A 318 -19.33 -14.76 -0.15
N VAL A 319 -18.71 -13.71 0.39
CA VAL A 319 -17.34 -13.73 0.92
C VAL A 319 -17.38 -13.30 2.38
N SER A 320 -16.82 -14.12 3.29
CA SER A 320 -16.65 -13.75 4.69
C SER A 320 -15.55 -12.70 4.82
N LEU A 321 -15.79 -11.66 5.63
CA LEU A 321 -14.84 -10.56 5.84
C LEU A 321 -14.25 -10.60 7.24
N LEU A 322 -12.94 -10.42 7.34
CA LEU A 322 -12.24 -10.10 8.58
C LEU A 322 -11.40 -8.84 8.32
N GLU A 323 -11.77 -7.76 8.99
CA GLU A 323 -11.15 -6.46 8.79
C GLU A 323 -10.30 -6.07 9.98
N VAL A 324 -9.05 -5.69 9.71
CA VAL A 324 -8.09 -5.22 10.72
C VAL A 324 -7.62 -3.83 10.34
N SER A 325 -7.89 -2.86 11.21
CA SER A 325 -7.49 -1.47 11.03
C SER A 325 -7.12 -0.83 12.37
N PRO A 326 -6.27 0.20 12.38
CA PRO A 326 -5.99 0.96 13.59
C PRO A 326 -7.20 1.84 13.93
N GLU A 327 -7.27 2.25 15.19
CA GLU A 327 -8.18 3.32 15.58
C GLU A 327 -7.76 4.66 14.97
N PRO A 328 -8.70 5.56 14.68
CA PRO A 328 -8.38 6.87 14.13
C PRO A 328 -7.35 7.62 14.96
N GLY A 329 -6.31 8.16 14.32
CA GLY A 329 -5.29 8.98 14.95
C GLY A 329 -4.18 8.24 15.69
N VAL A 330 -4.36 6.98 16.08
CA VAL A 330 -3.41 6.25 16.93
C VAL A 330 -1.99 6.19 16.36
N LEU A 331 -1.84 6.00 15.04
CA LEU A 331 -0.53 5.95 14.39
C LEU A 331 0.10 7.34 14.25
N ALA A 332 -0.70 8.38 14.13
CA ALA A 332 -0.24 9.77 14.10
C ALA A 332 0.26 10.22 15.48
N GLU A 333 -0.50 9.91 16.52
CA GLU A 333 -0.09 10.15 17.92
C GLU A 333 1.20 9.41 18.27
N LEU A 334 1.28 8.13 17.88
CA LEU A 334 2.48 7.30 18.07
C LEU A 334 3.71 7.89 17.40
N ALA A 335 3.58 8.33 16.14
CA ALA A 335 4.69 8.96 15.41
C ALA A 335 5.17 10.23 16.12
N THR A 336 4.23 11.04 16.59
CA THR A 336 4.51 12.29 17.31
C THR A 336 5.21 12.02 18.65
N GLU A 337 4.76 11.01 19.39
CA GLU A 337 5.37 10.61 20.66
C GLU A 337 6.81 10.13 20.46
N VAL A 338 7.04 9.21 19.49
CA VAL A 338 8.38 8.67 19.23
C VAL A 338 9.31 9.78 18.76
N LEU A 339 8.85 10.65 17.86
CA LEU A 339 9.62 11.80 17.41
C LEU A 339 9.96 12.74 18.57
N GLY A 340 9.01 13.01 19.46
CA GLY A 340 9.21 13.85 20.65
C GLY A 340 10.27 13.31 21.60
N ASN A 341 10.40 12.00 21.70
CA ASN A 341 11.42 11.31 22.49
C ASN A 341 12.79 11.27 21.80
N ASN A 342 12.82 11.37 20.47
CA ASN A 342 14.03 11.23 19.63
C ASN A 342 14.61 12.59 19.18
N ARG A 343 14.56 13.60 20.05
CA ARG A 343 14.91 15.03 19.77
C ARG A 343 16.33 15.25 19.26
N PHE A 344 17.22 14.28 19.47
CA PHE A 344 18.62 14.35 19.04
C PHE A 344 18.89 13.71 17.68
N ASP A 345 17.88 13.08 17.06
CA ASP A 345 18.01 12.61 15.69
C ASP A 345 17.96 13.79 14.70
N PRO A 346 19.05 14.05 13.95
CA PRO A 346 19.08 15.15 12.99
C PRO A 346 18.02 15.04 11.88
N GLN A 347 17.63 13.80 11.50
CA GLN A 347 16.63 13.56 10.46
C GLN A 347 15.23 13.87 10.97
N ALA A 348 14.92 13.40 12.18
CA ALA A 348 13.69 13.71 12.87
C ALA A 348 13.52 15.23 13.08
N ALA A 349 14.59 15.90 13.52
CA ALA A 349 14.59 17.35 13.71
C ALA A 349 14.40 18.13 12.39
N ALA A 350 14.97 17.64 11.29
CA ALA A 350 14.82 18.24 9.97
C ALA A 350 13.37 18.08 9.45
N LEU A 351 12.80 16.87 9.53
CA LEU A 351 11.42 16.59 9.13
C LEU A 351 10.44 17.47 9.92
N GLN A 352 10.61 17.53 11.25
CA GLN A 352 9.77 18.37 12.10
C GLN A 352 9.87 19.87 11.76
N ARG A 353 11.06 20.37 11.41
CA ARG A 353 11.19 21.78 11.00
C ARG A 353 10.46 22.06 9.68
N VAL A 354 10.55 21.14 8.72
CA VAL A 354 9.87 21.28 7.43
C VAL A 354 8.35 21.31 7.65
N LEU A 355 7.82 20.35 8.41
CA LEU A 355 6.39 20.27 8.70
C LEU A 355 5.90 21.53 9.44
N ARG A 356 6.54 21.92 10.55
CA ARG A 356 6.17 23.13 11.31
C ARG A 356 6.32 24.44 10.53
N GLY A 357 7.14 24.45 9.50
CA GLY A 357 7.27 25.59 8.60
C GLY A 357 6.09 25.74 7.63
N LEU A 358 5.27 24.68 7.49
CA LEU A 358 4.10 24.64 6.59
C LEU A 358 2.78 24.73 7.35
N GLY A 359 2.73 24.34 8.64
CA GLY A 359 1.56 24.37 9.49
C GLY A 359 1.82 23.73 10.85
N ASP A 360 0.86 23.84 11.77
CA ASP A 360 0.91 23.28 13.13
C ASP A 360 -0.42 22.59 13.52
N GLY A 361 -1.28 22.30 12.55
CA GLY A 361 -2.57 21.66 12.72
C GLY A 361 -2.48 20.13 12.89
N PRO A 362 -3.63 19.46 13.04
CA PRO A 362 -3.72 17.98 13.12
C PRO A 362 -3.12 17.26 11.90
N GLY A 363 -3.10 17.91 10.74
CA GLY A 363 -2.49 17.41 9.51
C GLY A 363 -0.99 17.18 9.62
N GLU A 364 -0.27 17.97 10.45
CA GLU A 364 1.16 17.74 10.71
C GLU A 364 1.40 16.33 11.24
N MET A 365 0.67 15.92 12.29
CA MET A 365 0.82 14.61 12.93
C MET A 365 0.45 13.48 11.96
N GLU A 366 -0.62 13.66 11.21
CA GLU A 366 -1.08 12.67 10.24
C GLU A 366 -0.02 12.46 9.15
N LEU A 367 0.47 13.52 8.50
CA LEU A 367 1.51 13.44 7.46
C LEU A 367 2.84 12.94 8.00
N LEU A 368 3.21 13.32 9.24
CA LEU A 368 4.40 12.81 9.92
C LEU A 368 4.39 11.28 9.96
N SER A 369 3.28 10.67 10.33
CA SER A 369 3.17 9.22 10.47
C SER A 369 3.36 8.44 9.16
N TYR A 370 3.13 9.07 8.01
CA TYR A 370 3.40 8.48 6.69
C TYR A 370 4.86 8.63 6.25
N ALA A 371 5.56 9.64 6.78
CA ALA A 371 6.91 10.01 6.35
C ALA A 371 7.99 9.64 7.38
N TYR A 372 7.64 9.21 8.58
CA TYR A 372 8.56 8.93 9.66
C TYR A 372 9.05 7.48 9.64
N PHE A 373 10.17 7.25 8.95
CA PHE A 373 10.83 5.95 8.86
C PHE A 373 11.84 5.78 10.00
N ASP A 374 11.36 5.30 11.15
CA ASP A 374 12.15 5.14 12.37
C ASP A 374 11.96 3.74 12.97
N ALA A 375 13.06 3.13 13.44
CA ALA A 375 13.04 1.75 13.95
C ALA A 375 12.22 1.59 15.25
N GLU A 376 12.19 2.62 16.11
CA GLU A 376 11.35 2.59 17.33
C GLU A 376 9.89 2.76 16.94
N TYR A 377 9.59 3.66 16.03
CA TYR A 377 8.23 3.83 15.51
C TYR A 377 7.71 2.53 14.90
N PHE A 378 8.52 1.83 14.10
CA PHE A 378 8.13 0.53 13.53
C PHE A 378 7.90 -0.54 14.60
N ARG A 379 8.79 -0.65 15.59
CA ARG A 379 8.61 -1.62 16.69
C ARG A 379 7.32 -1.38 17.47
N ARG A 380 7.00 -0.14 17.75
CA ARG A 380 5.76 0.21 18.45
C ARG A 380 4.51 0.02 17.60
N GLN A 381 4.62 0.17 16.29
CA GLN A 381 3.53 -0.18 15.36
C GLN A 381 3.19 -1.67 15.40
N PHE A 382 4.16 -2.56 15.66
CA PHE A 382 3.87 -3.99 15.82
C PHE A 382 2.86 -4.24 16.95
N ASP A 383 3.01 -3.54 18.07
CA ASP A 383 2.09 -3.68 19.19
C ASP A 383 0.69 -3.16 18.86
N VAL A 384 0.59 -2.04 18.17
CA VAL A 384 -0.69 -1.50 17.69
C VAL A 384 -1.35 -2.46 16.69
N GLY A 385 -0.57 -3.03 15.75
CA GLY A 385 -1.05 -4.01 14.78
C GLY A 385 -1.55 -5.29 15.44
N ARG A 386 -0.80 -5.81 16.42
CA ARG A 386 -1.17 -6.99 17.20
C ARG A 386 -2.50 -6.77 17.92
N GLN A 387 -2.64 -5.66 18.65
CA GLN A 387 -3.87 -5.31 19.35
C GLN A 387 -5.06 -5.14 18.40
N ALA A 388 -4.85 -4.55 17.23
CA ALA A 388 -5.91 -4.42 16.22
C ALA A 388 -6.35 -5.80 15.69
N ALA A 389 -5.41 -6.71 15.45
CA ALA A 389 -5.72 -8.08 15.04
C ALA A 389 -6.45 -8.87 16.14
N GLU A 390 -6.05 -8.74 17.40
CA GLU A 390 -6.73 -9.36 18.54
C GLU A 390 -8.18 -8.86 18.67
N ARG A 391 -8.41 -7.54 18.50
CA ARG A 391 -9.78 -6.98 18.50
C ARG A 391 -10.60 -7.53 17.33
N ALA A 392 -10.05 -7.58 16.13
CA ALA A 392 -10.75 -8.12 14.97
C ALA A 392 -11.10 -9.61 15.14
N LEU A 393 -10.18 -10.42 15.65
CA LEU A 393 -10.42 -11.84 15.96
C LEU A 393 -11.47 -12.02 17.07
N ALA A 394 -11.53 -11.13 18.06
CA ALA A 394 -12.54 -11.16 19.11
C ALA A 394 -13.96 -10.81 18.59
N VAL A 395 -14.05 -9.91 17.62
CA VAL A 395 -15.30 -9.60 16.91
C VAL A 395 -15.70 -10.76 15.99
N GLY A 396 -14.71 -11.40 15.37
CA GLY A 396 -14.88 -12.53 14.46
C GLY A 396 -15.21 -12.11 13.03
N TRP A 397 -15.47 -13.12 12.20
CA TRP A 397 -15.80 -12.94 10.79
C TRP A 397 -17.18 -12.29 10.62
N GLU A 398 -17.23 -11.26 9.79
CA GLU A 398 -18.47 -10.78 9.22
C GLU A 398 -18.92 -11.80 8.17
N LEU A 399 -19.95 -12.59 8.54
CA LEU A 399 -20.50 -13.62 7.66
C LEU A 399 -21.38 -13.00 6.58
N PRO A 400 -21.50 -13.66 5.43
CA PRO A 400 -22.32 -13.20 4.31
C PRO A 400 -23.79 -13.01 4.64
#